data_52cc4dea4d342cd2359e982874c6a0ab
#
_entry.id   52cc4dea4d342cd2359e982874c6a0ab
#
_cell.length_a   1.000
_cell.length_b   1.000
_cell.length_c   1.000
_cell.angle_alpha   90.00
_cell.angle_beta   90.00
_cell.angle_gamma   90.00
#
_symmetry.space_group_name_H-M   'P 1'
#
loop_
_entity.id
_entity.type
_entity.pdbx_description
1 polymer ?
#
loop_
_entity_poly.entity_id
_entity_poly.type
_entity_poly.pdbx_seq_one_letter_code
_entity_poly.pdbx_strand_id
1 'polypeptide(L)'
;MNKEDLIEQGKFAQTRKICSNKEDLLEQKKLFEQLTKKEKEEKMDMTKLKQVFRNVAFLLAATMAFTACGGGSDDPTPDPEPTPTPTPTPTPSTTESRGLVVFCMGSGTGLQDEMDKNITRILEAAPKVVDDNNKICIFYDRVYDANNKNHETYTRLTEVKKVDGRTKQVLVKEWNPSQTSTVDPTFMTEVLTLARQTMNVKQYGLVMSSHGGGWVPSDTYDQYVIEENKLNSQNDAKGASVKVPQTKFFGEDSGAFMEVPQLAQALKAAGQWQYVIFDACFMSSVEALYDLRSVAPYIVASPAEVMGGGFPYSTMVPLLLGKDNTPTSLENVCRAYIDSYKNSSATVALIQTDRLQALADIVKQINANPATVDANKLQGFEGFHPHLYFDFEQYVKALGANSDNASLLAKFRTLLGEAVLFEAHTSSIQSGAGSNKGTVKIDNCCGLTCHVPAPTFTGFSFDFVHEAWLKTDWAKAVTK
;
A
#
# COMPACT_ATOMS: atom_id res chain seq x y z
N MET A 1 -0.70 -43.53 9.27
CA MET A 1 -0.30 -42.99 7.96
C MET A 1 -1.60 -42.74 7.21
N ASN A 2 -1.98 -41.49 7.05
CA ASN A 2 -3.27 -41.09 6.48
C ASN A 2 -3.25 -41.22 4.93
N LYS A 3 -4.44 -41.30 4.34
CA LYS A 3 -4.65 -41.45 2.89
C LYS A 3 -4.06 -40.24 2.09
N GLU A 4 -3.93 -39.09 2.74
CA GLU A 4 -3.33 -37.85 2.18
C GLU A 4 -1.81 -37.97 2.05
N ASP A 5 -1.11 -38.58 3.03
CA ASP A 5 0.35 -38.81 2.97
C ASP A 5 0.74 -39.73 1.79
N LEU A 6 -0.18 -40.66 1.41
CA LEU A 6 0.02 -41.53 0.27
C LEU A 6 -0.19 -40.83 -1.08
N ILE A 7 -1.04 -39.80 -1.12
CA ILE A 7 -1.29 -39.01 -2.34
C ILE A 7 -0.12 -38.02 -2.58
N GLU A 8 0.44 -37.43 -1.53
CA GLU A 8 1.60 -36.55 -1.64
C GLU A 8 2.87 -37.30 -2.02
N GLN A 9 3.10 -38.47 -1.42
CA GLN A 9 4.21 -39.33 -1.83
C GLN A 9 4.04 -39.87 -3.24
N GLY A 10 2.79 -40.13 -3.69
CA GLY A 10 2.46 -40.50 -5.06
C GLY A 10 2.78 -39.39 -6.07
N LYS A 11 2.46 -38.14 -5.74
CA LYS A 11 2.78 -36.98 -6.60
C LYS A 11 4.31 -36.72 -6.70
N PHE A 12 5.04 -36.84 -5.59
CA PHE A 12 6.50 -36.74 -5.59
C PHE A 12 7.19 -37.86 -6.36
N ALA A 13 6.66 -39.09 -6.29
CA ALA A 13 7.16 -40.20 -7.07
C ALA A 13 6.87 -40.06 -8.58
N GLN A 14 5.74 -39.47 -8.93
CA GLN A 14 5.34 -39.19 -10.31
C GLN A 14 6.21 -38.06 -10.92
N THR A 15 6.54 -37.03 -10.16
CA THR A 15 7.42 -35.94 -10.61
C THR A 15 8.87 -36.42 -10.82
N ARG A 16 9.36 -37.37 -10.02
CA ARG A 16 10.67 -38.01 -10.22
C ARG A 16 10.72 -39.00 -11.37
N LYS A 17 9.58 -39.61 -11.76
CA LYS A 17 9.51 -40.54 -12.88
C LYS A 17 9.46 -39.84 -14.25
N ILE A 18 9.03 -38.59 -14.30
CA ILE A 18 8.95 -37.77 -15.52
C ILE A 18 10.32 -37.33 -16.05
N CYS A 19 11.37 -37.33 -15.21
CA CYS A 19 12.72 -36.90 -15.60
C CYS A 19 13.63 -38.03 -16.11
N SER A 20 13.14 -39.23 -16.40
CA SER A 20 14.00 -40.36 -16.80
C SER A 20 13.90 -40.78 -18.26
N ASN A 21 13.06 -40.17 -19.08
CA ASN A 21 12.91 -40.54 -20.48
C ASN A 21 13.43 -39.46 -21.43
N LYS A 22 14.34 -39.82 -22.30
CA LYS A 22 15.03 -38.93 -23.23
C LYS A 22 14.07 -38.27 -24.24
N GLU A 23 12.93 -38.89 -24.49
CA GLU A 23 11.86 -38.41 -25.39
C GLU A 23 11.06 -37.26 -24.74
N ASP A 24 10.72 -37.37 -23.45
CA ASP A 24 10.01 -36.30 -22.71
C ASP A 24 10.85 -35.02 -22.59
N LEU A 25 12.18 -35.18 -22.45
CA LEU A 25 13.10 -34.03 -22.42
C LEU A 25 13.16 -33.32 -23.78
N LEU A 26 13.03 -34.09 -24.87
CA LEU A 26 13.02 -33.56 -26.24
C LEU A 26 11.71 -32.81 -26.54
N GLU A 27 10.60 -33.31 -26.04
CA GLU A 27 9.28 -32.66 -26.17
C GLU A 27 9.19 -31.37 -25.38
N GLN A 28 9.68 -31.37 -24.14
CA GLN A 28 9.77 -30.15 -23.34
C GLN A 28 10.69 -29.09 -23.96
N LYS A 29 11.79 -29.51 -24.58
CA LYS A 29 12.70 -28.61 -25.31
C LYS A 29 12.02 -27.96 -26.52
N LYS A 30 11.24 -28.73 -27.27
CA LYS A 30 10.45 -28.23 -28.42
C LYS A 30 9.36 -27.25 -27.97
N LEU A 31 8.67 -27.54 -26.86
CA LEU A 31 7.67 -26.65 -26.28
C LEU A 31 8.29 -25.34 -25.82
N PHE A 32 9.45 -25.39 -25.17
CA PHE A 32 10.19 -24.20 -24.75
C PHE A 32 10.66 -23.35 -25.94
N GLU A 33 11.12 -23.98 -27.02
CA GLU A 33 11.50 -23.29 -28.26
C GLU A 33 10.28 -22.63 -28.95
N GLN A 34 9.10 -23.27 -28.90
CA GLN A 34 7.87 -22.70 -29.42
C GLN A 34 7.39 -21.49 -28.60
N LEU A 35 7.46 -21.58 -27.26
CA LEU A 35 7.08 -20.49 -26.34
C LEU A 35 8.01 -19.27 -26.52
N THR A 36 9.32 -19.51 -26.62
CA THR A 36 10.30 -18.42 -26.86
C THR A 36 10.15 -17.79 -28.23
N LYS A 37 9.72 -18.53 -29.25
CA LYS A 37 9.42 -17.99 -30.58
C LYS A 37 8.17 -17.11 -30.55
N LYS A 38 7.11 -17.54 -29.86
CA LYS A 38 5.87 -16.77 -29.67
C LYS A 38 6.13 -15.47 -28.91
N GLU A 39 6.93 -15.51 -27.85
CA GLU A 39 7.32 -14.33 -27.06
C GLU A 39 8.15 -13.31 -27.88
N LYS A 40 8.99 -13.79 -28.81
CA LYS A 40 9.72 -12.91 -29.75
C LYS A 40 8.80 -12.29 -30.80
N GLU A 41 7.79 -12.99 -31.28
CA GLU A 41 6.81 -12.47 -32.24
C GLU A 41 5.91 -11.40 -31.56
N GLU A 42 5.48 -11.60 -30.32
CA GLU A 42 4.73 -10.61 -29.53
C GLU A 42 5.56 -9.34 -29.24
N LYS A 43 6.84 -9.49 -28.88
CA LYS A 43 7.75 -8.34 -28.69
C LYS A 43 7.99 -7.56 -29.99
N MET A 44 7.99 -8.22 -31.12
CA MET A 44 8.15 -7.57 -32.43
C MET A 44 6.91 -6.77 -32.82
N ASP A 45 5.73 -7.24 -32.49
CA ASP A 45 4.46 -6.53 -32.73
C ASP A 45 4.32 -5.29 -31.83
N MET A 46 4.71 -5.38 -30.56
CA MET A 46 4.78 -4.25 -29.63
C MET A 46 5.75 -3.15 -30.09
N THR A 47 6.83 -3.51 -30.78
CA THR A 47 7.79 -2.54 -31.29
C THR A 47 7.21 -1.77 -32.49
N LYS A 48 6.47 -2.43 -33.35
CA LYS A 48 5.73 -1.80 -34.45
C LYS A 48 4.62 -0.88 -33.94
N LEU A 49 3.89 -1.29 -32.91
CA LEU A 49 2.86 -0.49 -32.28
C LEU A 49 3.43 0.82 -31.69
N LYS A 50 4.57 0.74 -30.98
CA LYS A 50 5.28 1.92 -30.47
C LYS A 50 5.73 2.87 -31.57
N GLN A 51 6.07 2.36 -32.72
CA GLN A 51 6.50 3.16 -33.89
C GLN A 51 5.32 3.89 -34.53
N VAL A 52 4.15 3.26 -34.59
CA VAL A 52 2.90 3.88 -35.06
C VAL A 52 2.46 5.00 -34.09
N PHE A 53 2.49 4.77 -32.79
CA PHE A 53 2.17 5.80 -31.77
C PHE A 53 3.12 6.99 -31.85
N ARG A 54 4.42 6.77 -32.08
CA ARG A 54 5.41 7.84 -32.22
C ARG A 54 5.15 8.71 -33.43
N ASN A 55 4.72 8.10 -34.55
CA ASN A 55 4.41 8.81 -35.79
C ASN A 55 3.09 9.62 -35.69
N VAL A 56 2.10 9.13 -34.96
CA VAL A 56 0.83 9.85 -34.70
C VAL A 56 1.07 11.05 -33.75
N ALA A 57 1.94 10.92 -32.74
CA ALA A 57 2.31 12.02 -31.87
C ALA A 57 3.06 13.15 -32.59
N PHE A 58 3.88 12.82 -33.60
CA PHE A 58 4.56 13.81 -34.45
C PHE A 58 3.60 14.59 -35.37
N LEU A 59 2.54 13.96 -35.85
CA LEU A 59 1.51 14.63 -36.65
C LEU A 59 0.64 15.60 -35.85
N LEU A 60 0.37 15.31 -34.59
CA LEU A 60 -0.42 16.17 -33.67
C LEU A 60 0.38 17.40 -33.17
N ALA A 61 1.70 17.33 -33.12
CA ALA A 61 2.57 18.45 -32.72
C ALA A 61 2.77 19.49 -33.83
N ALA A 62 2.51 19.16 -35.08
CA ALA A 62 2.71 20.05 -36.23
C ALA A 62 1.52 21.01 -36.51
N THR A 63 0.39 20.86 -35.83
CA THR A 63 -0.83 21.66 -36.06
C THR A 63 -1.07 22.79 -35.08
N MET A 64 -0.15 23.05 -34.11
CA MET A 64 -0.31 24.11 -33.11
C MET A 64 0.65 25.29 -33.23
N ALA A 65 1.24 25.52 -34.37
CA ALA A 65 2.21 26.61 -34.56
C ALA A 65 1.81 27.58 -35.66
N PHE A 66 0.65 28.21 -35.57
CA PHE A 66 0.36 29.44 -36.32
C PHE A 66 -0.80 30.19 -35.68
N THR A 67 -0.48 31.15 -34.79
CA THR A 67 -1.20 32.45 -34.64
C THR A 67 -0.53 33.27 -33.55
N ALA A 68 0.38 34.16 -33.95
CA ALA A 68 0.71 35.35 -33.19
C ALA A 68 1.44 36.32 -34.14
N CYS A 69 0.75 37.34 -34.60
CA CYS A 69 1.35 38.62 -34.93
C CYS A 69 0.26 39.67 -35.20
N GLY A 70 0.37 40.83 -34.53
CA GLY A 70 -0.45 42.00 -34.78
C GLY A 70 -0.17 43.06 -33.72
N GLY A 71 0.82 43.96 -34.02
CA GLY A 71 1.15 45.09 -33.17
C GLY A 71 0.41 46.36 -33.59
N GLY A 72 0.46 47.42 -32.75
CA GLY A 72 -0.05 48.78 -33.06
C GLY A 72 -0.07 49.66 -31.83
N SER A 73 0.86 50.53 -31.78
CA SER A 73 1.21 51.85 -31.27
C SER A 73 0.21 52.67 -30.46
N ASP A 74 0.76 53.26 -29.39
CA ASP A 74 0.66 54.53 -28.65
C ASP A 74 -0.48 55.54 -28.92
N ASP A 75 -1.18 55.95 -27.84
CA ASP A 75 -1.24 57.34 -27.39
C ASP A 75 -1.96 57.47 -26.00
N PRO A 76 -1.57 58.42 -25.14
CA PRO A 76 -2.12 58.48 -23.77
C PRO A 76 -3.36 59.40 -23.69
N THR A 77 -4.41 58.93 -23.09
CA THR A 77 -5.57 59.75 -22.69
C THR A 77 -5.84 59.60 -21.17
N PRO A 78 -6.38 60.66 -20.51
CA PRO A 78 -6.33 60.79 -19.05
C PRO A 78 -7.29 59.89 -18.30
N ASP A 79 -6.89 59.60 -17.04
CA ASP A 79 -7.56 58.78 -16.05
C ASP A 79 -9.07 59.12 -15.89
N PRO A 80 -9.98 58.15 -15.98
CA PRO A 80 -11.32 58.26 -15.43
C PRO A 80 -11.37 57.79 -13.97
N GLU A 81 -12.16 58.45 -13.15
CA GLU A 81 -12.50 58.14 -11.76
C GLU A 81 -12.78 56.64 -11.51
N PRO A 82 -12.43 56.12 -10.32
CA PRO A 82 -12.60 54.70 -10.02
C PRO A 82 -14.09 54.37 -9.94
N THR A 83 -14.55 53.58 -10.92
CA THR A 83 -15.82 52.91 -10.88
C THR A 83 -15.85 51.92 -9.72
N PRO A 84 -16.91 51.81 -8.91
CA PRO A 84 -17.01 50.87 -7.81
C PRO A 84 -16.84 49.43 -8.35
N THR A 85 -15.82 48.75 -7.82
CA THR A 85 -15.53 47.34 -8.13
C THR A 85 -16.78 46.49 -7.88
N PRO A 86 -17.35 45.79 -8.87
CA PRO A 86 -18.46 44.88 -8.63
C PRO A 86 -18.00 43.83 -7.63
N THR A 87 -18.77 43.69 -6.56
CA THR A 87 -18.65 42.56 -5.61
C THR A 87 -18.60 41.28 -6.41
N PRO A 88 -17.56 40.42 -6.24
CA PRO A 88 -17.51 39.18 -7.00
C PRO A 88 -18.74 38.34 -6.68
N THR A 89 -19.57 38.12 -7.70
CA THR A 89 -20.62 37.12 -7.64
C THR A 89 -19.99 35.80 -7.27
N PRO A 90 -20.46 35.10 -6.22
CA PRO A 90 -19.89 33.81 -5.87
C PRO A 90 -19.98 32.89 -7.09
N THR A 91 -18.83 32.52 -7.65
CA THR A 91 -18.71 31.52 -8.69
C THR A 91 -19.41 30.28 -8.16
N PRO A 92 -20.36 29.66 -8.88
CA PRO A 92 -20.96 28.41 -8.45
C PRO A 92 -19.80 27.44 -8.22
N SER A 93 -19.62 26.97 -6.98
CA SER A 93 -18.71 25.88 -6.66
C SER A 93 -19.13 24.69 -7.52
N THR A 94 -18.43 24.45 -8.62
CA THR A 94 -18.58 23.19 -9.35
C THR A 94 -18.05 22.12 -8.40
N THR A 95 -18.96 21.45 -7.69
CA THR A 95 -18.63 20.33 -6.82
C THR A 95 -17.90 19.32 -7.68
N GLU A 96 -16.58 19.16 -7.45
CA GLU A 96 -15.80 18.21 -8.22
C GLU A 96 -16.29 16.81 -7.91
N SER A 97 -16.54 16.03 -8.97
CA SER A 97 -17.03 14.67 -8.81
C SER A 97 -15.94 13.74 -8.24
N ARG A 98 -16.31 12.93 -7.25
CA ARG A 98 -15.41 12.07 -6.48
C ARG A 98 -15.81 10.60 -6.54
N GLY A 99 -14.83 9.72 -6.69
CA GLY A 99 -15.01 8.28 -6.63
C GLY A 99 -14.17 7.68 -5.51
N LEU A 100 -14.78 6.80 -4.75
CA LEU A 100 -14.09 5.98 -3.76
C LEU A 100 -14.05 4.53 -4.25
N VAL A 101 -12.85 3.99 -4.44
CA VAL A 101 -12.66 2.55 -4.63
C VAL A 101 -12.29 1.93 -3.30
N VAL A 102 -12.99 0.88 -2.90
CA VAL A 102 -12.64 0.02 -1.77
C VAL A 102 -12.23 -1.33 -2.34
N PHE A 103 -10.98 -1.72 -2.10
CA PHE A 103 -10.38 -2.95 -2.63
C PHE A 103 -10.09 -3.90 -1.46
N CYS A 104 -10.93 -4.94 -1.31
CA CYS A 104 -10.85 -5.92 -0.23
C CYS A 104 -10.26 -7.22 -0.75
N MET A 105 -9.08 -7.61 -0.24
CA MET A 105 -8.41 -8.87 -0.54
C MET A 105 -8.64 -9.82 0.64
N GLY A 106 -9.65 -10.67 0.53
CA GLY A 106 -10.09 -11.53 1.62
C GLY A 106 -9.71 -13.01 1.47
N SER A 107 -9.24 -13.43 0.30
CA SER A 107 -8.99 -14.84 0.01
C SER A 107 -7.92 -15.44 0.92
N GLY A 108 -8.31 -16.42 1.73
CA GLY A 108 -7.41 -17.13 2.63
C GLY A 108 -6.92 -16.35 3.86
N THR A 109 -7.26 -15.06 3.99
CA THR A 109 -6.70 -14.16 5.01
C THR A 109 -7.28 -14.36 6.41
N GLY A 110 -8.47 -14.93 6.55
CA GLY A 110 -9.22 -14.95 7.81
C GLY A 110 -9.89 -13.62 8.17
N LEU A 111 -9.81 -12.59 7.31
CA LEU A 111 -10.40 -11.26 7.53
C LEU A 111 -11.80 -11.09 6.92
N GLN A 112 -12.33 -12.12 6.25
CA GLN A 112 -13.58 -12.03 5.49
C GLN A 112 -14.75 -11.54 6.32
N ASP A 113 -14.91 -12.02 7.56
CA ASP A 113 -16.00 -11.61 8.44
C ASP A 113 -15.93 -10.13 8.85
N GLU A 114 -14.73 -9.58 9.01
CA GLU A 114 -14.54 -8.17 9.30
C GLU A 114 -14.74 -7.31 8.04
N MET A 115 -14.30 -7.77 6.88
CA MET A 115 -14.57 -7.13 5.60
C MET A 115 -16.07 -7.09 5.28
N ASP A 116 -16.83 -8.16 5.57
CA ASP A 116 -18.29 -8.20 5.43
C ASP A 116 -18.96 -7.11 6.30
N LYS A 117 -18.51 -6.96 7.55
CA LYS A 117 -18.99 -5.89 8.45
C LYS A 117 -18.63 -4.50 7.92
N ASN A 118 -17.42 -4.34 7.39
CA ASN A 118 -16.97 -3.06 6.83
C ASN A 118 -17.74 -2.68 5.57
N ILE A 119 -18.02 -3.64 4.68
CA ILE A 119 -18.90 -3.42 3.52
C ILE A 119 -20.32 -3.03 3.98
N THR A 120 -20.85 -3.68 5.00
CA THR A 120 -22.15 -3.30 5.59
C THR A 120 -22.13 -1.85 6.08
N ARG A 121 -21.08 -1.43 6.80
CA ARG A 121 -20.91 -0.04 7.29
C ARG A 121 -20.80 0.97 6.12
N ILE A 122 -20.16 0.60 5.02
CA ILE A 122 -20.13 1.42 3.78
C ILE A 122 -21.55 1.60 3.24
N LEU A 123 -22.32 0.53 3.12
CA LEU A 123 -23.69 0.57 2.60
C LEU A 123 -24.64 1.40 3.50
N GLU A 124 -24.45 1.38 4.81
CA GLU A 124 -25.18 2.21 5.76
C GLU A 124 -24.82 3.70 5.65
N ALA A 125 -23.58 4.02 5.35
CA ALA A 125 -23.11 5.40 5.16
C ALA A 125 -23.47 5.98 3.79
N ALA A 126 -23.47 5.15 2.76
CA ALA A 126 -23.63 5.54 1.36
C ALA A 126 -24.89 6.38 1.04
N PRO A 127 -26.09 6.15 1.65
CA PRO A 127 -27.27 6.96 1.39
C PRO A 127 -27.08 8.47 1.61
N LYS A 128 -26.13 8.85 2.47
CA LYS A 128 -25.83 10.23 2.85
C LYS A 128 -24.95 10.96 1.82
N VAL A 129 -24.19 10.22 1.01
CA VAL A 129 -23.11 10.77 0.20
C VAL A 129 -23.14 10.34 -1.27
N VAL A 130 -23.71 9.18 -1.60
CA VAL A 130 -23.76 8.69 -2.98
C VAL A 130 -24.83 9.43 -3.78
N ASP A 131 -24.40 10.07 -4.87
CA ASP A 131 -25.22 10.79 -5.83
C ASP A 131 -24.58 10.73 -7.24
N ASP A 132 -24.95 11.62 -8.15
CA ASP A 132 -24.41 11.65 -9.51
C ASP A 132 -22.94 12.10 -9.54
N ASN A 133 -22.48 12.85 -8.52
CA ASN A 133 -21.12 13.36 -8.41
C ASN A 133 -20.22 12.48 -7.53
N ASN A 134 -20.79 11.81 -6.54
CA ASN A 134 -20.07 11.00 -5.57
C ASN A 134 -20.42 9.53 -5.74
N LYS A 135 -19.43 8.71 -6.08
CA LYS A 135 -19.62 7.29 -6.41
C LYS A 135 -18.71 6.39 -5.61
N ILE A 136 -19.14 5.16 -5.39
CA ILE A 136 -18.38 4.13 -4.68
C ILE A 136 -18.38 2.86 -5.51
N CYS A 137 -17.20 2.29 -5.76
CA CYS A 137 -17.02 0.93 -6.22
C CYS A 137 -16.36 0.09 -5.14
N ILE A 138 -16.82 -1.15 -4.96
CA ILE A 138 -16.28 -2.11 -4.01
C ILE A 138 -15.85 -3.34 -4.81
N PHE A 139 -14.56 -3.62 -4.80
CA PHE A 139 -14.03 -4.92 -5.19
C PHE A 139 -13.87 -5.78 -3.94
N TYR A 140 -14.34 -7.02 -4.00
CA TYR A 140 -14.18 -7.96 -2.91
C TYR A 140 -13.88 -9.36 -3.44
N ASP A 141 -12.73 -9.86 -3.04
CA ASP A 141 -12.33 -11.25 -3.19
C ASP A 141 -12.66 -12.00 -1.89
N ARG A 142 -13.87 -12.58 -1.86
CA ARG A 142 -14.47 -13.24 -0.71
C ARG A 142 -14.37 -14.75 -0.88
N VAL A 143 -13.16 -15.27 -0.68
CA VAL A 143 -12.91 -16.71 -0.78
C VAL A 143 -12.60 -17.28 0.61
N TYR A 144 -13.42 -18.21 1.04
CA TYR A 144 -13.21 -18.93 2.30
C TYR A 144 -12.46 -20.24 2.06
N ASP A 145 -11.79 -20.75 3.09
CA ASP A 145 -11.23 -22.11 3.10
C ASP A 145 -12.32 -23.13 2.72
N ALA A 146 -11.95 -24.12 1.93
CA ALA A 146 -12.84 -25.19 1.44
C ALA A 146 -13.60 -25.93 2.56
N ASN A 147 -13.13 -25.82 3.82
CA ASN A 147 -13.82 -26.40 4.98
C ASN A 147 -14.98 -25.51 5.50
N ASN A 148 -15.08 -24.27 5.05
CA ASN A 148 -16.12 -23.33 5.47
C ASN A 148 -17.25 -23.24 4.43
N LYS A 149 -18.05 -24.33 4.32
CA LYS A 149 -19.09 -24.48 3.28
C LYS A 149 -20.33 -23.60 3.47
N ASN A 150 -20.42 -22.86 4.55
CA ASN A 150 -21.61 -22.05 4.89
C ASN A 150 -21.56 -20.64 4.33
N HIS A 151 -20.47 -20.24 3.67
CA HIS A 151 -20.29 -18.90 3.15
C HIS A 151 -20.24 -18.89 1.63
N GLU A 152 -20.90 -17.90 1.03
CA GLU A 152 -20.81 -17.66 -0.41
C GLU A 152 -19.39 -17.20 -0.76
N THR A 153 -18.78 -17.81 -1.76
CA THR A 153 -17.46 -17.49 -2.29
C THR A 153 -17.60 -16.80 -3.63
N TYR A 154 -16.98 -15.63 -3.77
CA TYR A 154 -16.97 -14.86 -5.02
C TYR A 154 -15.79 -13.88 -5.10
N THR A 155 -15.44 -13.51 -6.32
CA THR A 155 -14.49 -12.42 -6.64
C THR A 155 -15.22 -11.45 -7.55
N ARG A 156 -15.63 -10.28 -7.04
CA ARG A 156 -16.50 -9.36 -7.80
C ARG A 156 -16.24 -7.88 -7.55
N LEU A 157 -16.50 -7.09 -8.57
CA LEU A 157 -16.61 -5.64 -8.51
C LEU A 157 -18.08 -5.24 -8.54
N THR A 158 -18.49 -4.37 -7.61
CA THR A 158 -19.83 -3.81 -7.53
C THR A 158 -19.76 -2.30 -7.47
N GLU A 159 -20.80 -1.63 -7.96
CA GLU A 159 -21.03 -0.19 -7.76
C GLU A 159 -22.17 0.02 -6.76
N VAL A 160 -21.97 0.94 -5.83
CA VAL A 160 -23.01 1.30 -4.85
C VAL A 160 -23.93 2.37 -5.47
N LYS A 161 -25.18 2.00 -5.70
CA LYS A 161 -26.20 2.85 -6.36
C LYS A 161 -27.48 2.97 -5.56
N LYS A 162 -28.19 4.08 -5.78
CA LYS A 162 -29.60 4.19 -5.36
C LYS A 162 -30.50 3.51 -6.39
N VAL A 163 -31.13 2.41 -5.98
CA VAL A 163 -32.07 1.63 -6.79
C VAL A 163 -33.39 1.56 -6.01
N ASP A 164 -34.50 2.03 -6.60
CA ASP A 164 -35.83 2.08 -5.96
C ASP A 164 -35.80 2.78 -4.58
N GLY A 165 -35.07 3.90 -4.48
CA GLY A 165 -34.93 4.69 -3.26
C GLY A 165 -34.01 4.07 -2.18
N ARG A 166 -33.42 2.90 -2.42
CA ARG A 166 -32.49 2.20 -1.50
C ARG A 166 -31.09 2.11 -2.09
N THR A 167 -30.09 2.26 -1.24
CA THR A 167 -28.70 2.04 -1.63
C THR A 167 -28.39 0.55 -1.67
N LYS A 168 -27.89 0.08 -2.80
CA LYS A 168 -27.56 -1.33 -3.05
C LYS A 168 -26.23 -1.46 -3.79
N GLN A 169 -25.56 -2.60 -3.63
CA GLN A 169 -24.50 -3.03 -4.53
C GLN A 169 -25.11 -3.56 -5.83
N VAL A 170 -24.66 -3.00 -6.96
CA VAL A 170 -25.03 -3.44 -8.31
C VAL A 170 -23.80 -4.08 -8.92
N LEU A 171 -23.92 -5.32 -9.37
CA LEU A 171 -22.81 -6.07 -9.97
C LEU A 171 -22.30 -5.35 -11.23
N VAL A 172 -20.99 -5.11 -11.28
CA VAL A 172 -20.28 -4.60 -12.46
C VAL A 172 -19.65 -5.76 -13.21
N LYS A 173 -18.87 -6.56 -12.50
CA LYS A 173 -18.20 -7.76 -13.04
C LYS A 173 -17.92 -8.76 -11.93
N GLU A 174 -18.00 -10.05 -12.29
CA GLU A 174 -17.58 -11.16 -11.45
C GLU A 174 -16.54 -11.98 -12.20
N TRP A 175 -15.55 -12.48 -11.47
CA TRP A 175 -14.50 -13.35 -11.99
C TRP A 175 -14.59 -14.70 -11.31
N ASN A 176 -14.02 -15.71 -11.96
CA ASN A 176 -13.89 -17.02 -11.36
C ASN A 176 -12.74 -17.00 -10.32
N PRO A 177 -13.02 -17.20 -9.02
CA PRO A 177 -11.98 -17.12 -7.99
C PRO A 177 -10.80 -18.07 -8.21
N SER A 178 -11.03 -19.22 -8.85
CA SER A 178 -9.96 -20.20 -9.12
C SER A 178 -9.05 -19.84 -10.30
N GLN A 179 -9.34 -18.75 -11.01
CA GLN A 179 -8.61 -18.31 -12.20
C GLN A 179 -8.03 -16.90 -12.05
N THR A 180 -8.20 -16.30 -10.88
CA THR A 180 -7.73 -14.94 -10.56
C THR A 180 -6.90 -14.96 -9.30
N SER A 181 -5.97 -14.02 -9.19
CA SER A 181 -5.23 -13.77 -7.97
C SER A 181 -5.16 -12.27 -7.72
N THR A 182 -5.58 -11.85 -6.54
CA THR A 182 -5.58 -10.44 -6.15
C THR A 182 -4.18 -9.90 -5.91
N VAL A 183 -3.19 -10.78 -5.78
CA VAL A 183 -1.77 -10.44 -5.68
C VAL A 183 -1.05 -10.47 -7.04
N ASP A 184 -1.78 -10.67 -8.15
CA ASP A 184 -1.28 -10.44 -9.50
C ASP A 184 -1.41 -8.94 -9.85
N PRO A 185 -0.30 -8.23 -10.13
CA PRO A 185 -0.34 -6.80 -10.47
C PRO A 185 -1.19 -6.50 -11.72
N THR A 186 -1.26 -7.42 -12.67
CA THR A 186 -2.05 -7.26 -13.91
C THR A 186 -3.53 -7.32 -13.60
N PHE A 187 -3.94 -8.31 -12.80
CA PHE A 187 -5.32 -8.46 -12.36
C PHE A 187 -5.77 -7.27 -11.50
N MET A 188 -4.96 -6.85 -10.54
CA MET A 188 -5.25 -5.65 -9.73
C MET A 188 -5.43 -4.40 -10.62
N THR A 189 -4.54 -4.20 -11.60
CA THR A 189 -4.63 -3.09 -12.55
C THR A 189 -5.94 -3.14 -13.36
N GLU A 190 -6.35 -4.33 -13.83
CA GLU A 190 -7.61 -4.53 -14.54
C GLU A 190 -8.80 -4.09 -13.69
N VAL A 191 -8.89 -4.60 -12.46
CA VAL A 191 -10.00 -4.31 -11.54
C VAL A 191 -10.09 -2.83 -11.22
N LEU A 192 -8.97 -2.21 -10.85
CA LEU A 192 -8.92 -0.78 -10.50
C LEU A 192 -9.26 0.11 -11.69
N THR A 193 -8.79 -0.24 -12.88
CA THR A 193 -9.13 0.46 -14.12
C THR A 193 -10.62 0.36 -14.43
N LEU A 194 -11.21 -0.83 -14.29
CA LEU A 194 -12.64 -1.04 -14.49
C LEU A 194 -13.47 -0.25 -13.49
N ALA A 195 -13.08 -0.23 -12.20
CA ALA A 195 -13.76 0.56 -11.17
C ALA A 195 -13.76 2.05 -11.51
N ARG A 196 -12.63 2.59 -11.95
CA ARG A 196 -12.51 4.00 -12.38
C ARG A 196 -13.37 4.29 -13.61
N GLN A 197 -13.37 3.43 -14.62
CA GLN A 197 -14.20 3.54 -15.81
C GLN A 197 -15.71 3.50 -15.47
N THR A 198 -16.09 2.62 -14.54
CA THR A 198 -17.49 2.50 -14.07
C THR A 198 -17.98 3.79 -13.40
N MET A 199 -17.16 4.36 -12.53
CA MET A 199 -17.52 5.61 -11.82
C MET A 199 -17.43 6.84 -12.71
N ASN A 200 -16.43 6.94 -13.57
CA ASN A 200 -16.18 8.04 -14.51
C ASN A 200 -16.34 9.42 -13.85
N VAL A 201 -15.54 9.69 -12.83
CA VAL A 201 -15.51 10.94 -12.06
C VAL A 201 -14.14 11.62 -12.23
N LYS A 202 -13.98 12.85 -11.68
CA LYS A 202 -12.74 13.62 -11.82
C LYS A 202 -11.64 13.21 -10.84
N GLN A 203 -12.01 12.88 -9.60
CA GLN A 203 -11.07 12.57 -8.52
C GLN A 203 -11.35 11.18 -7.97
N TYR A 204 -10.29 10.42 -7.70
CA TYR A 204 -10.41 9.05 -7.19
C TYR A 204 -9.59 8.88 -5.92
N GLY A 205 -10.23 8.40 -4.87
CA GLY A 205 -9.61 7.88 -3.67
C GLY A 205 -9.62 6.36 -3.65
N LEU A 206 -8.67 5.76 -2.97
CA LEU A 206 -8.52 4.32 -2.86
C LEU A 206 -8.36 3.93 -1.38
N VAL A 207 -9.13 2.94 -0.95
CA VAL A 207 -8.95 2.22 0.32
C VAL A 207 -8.58 0.79 -0.02
N MET A 208 -7.49 0.31 0.55
CA MET A 208 -6.98 -1.04 0.36
C MET A 208 -7.00 -1.80 1.68
N SER A 209 -7.76 -2.88 1.74
CA SER A 209 -7.95 -3.68 2.94
C SER A 209 -7.45 -5.10 2.73
N SER A 210 -6.45 -5.50 3.52
CA SER A 210 -5.88 -6.84 3.60
C SER A 210 -4.89 -6.94 4.76
N HIS A 211 -4.15 -8.04 4.84
CA HIS A 211 -2.91 -8.07 5.63
C HIS A 211 -1.86 -7.12 5.02
N GLY A 212 -0.96 -6.62 5.86
CA GLY A 212 0.16 -5.78 5.46
C GLY A 212 1.41 -6.08 6.28
N GLY A 213 2.57 -5.89 5.68
CA GLY A 213 3.85 -6.13 6.31
C GLY A 213 4.92 -5.10 5.92
N GLY A 214 4.50 -3.96 5.37
CA GLY A 214 5.41 -2.87 5.05
C GLY A 214 6.49 -3.28 4.05
N TRP A 215 7.76 -3.03 4.40
CA TRP A 215 8.89 -3.11 3.47
C TRP A 215 9.55 -4.48 3.36
N VAL A 216 9.31 -5.40 4.30
CA VAL A 216 10.07 -6.65 4.35
C VAL A 216 9.55 -7.61 3.28
N PRO A 217 10.40 -8.17 2.40
CA PRO A 217 9.98 -9.16 1.40
C PRO A 217 9.43 -10.44 2.04
N SER A 218 8.47 -11.08 1.41
CA SER A 218 7.75 -12.23 1.95
C SER A 218 8.67 -13.42 2.31
N ASP A 219 9.65 -13.74 1.46
CA ASP A 219 10.64 -14.80 1.70
C ASP A 219 11.59 -14.48 2.88
N THR A 220 11.99 -13.22 3.00
CA THR A 220 12.85 -12.74 4.08
C THR A 220 12.15 -12.86 5.44
N TYR A 221 10.87 -12.68 5.47
CA TYR A 221 10.12 -12.85 6.71
C TYR A 221 9.91 -14.30 7.10
N ASP A 222 9.53 -15.12 6.22
CA ASP A 222 9.39 -16.52 6.53
C ASP A 222 10.70 -17.05 7.15
N GLN A 223 11.84 -16.66 6.58
CA GLN A 223 13.15 -16.96 7.14
C GLN A 223 13.32 -16.32 8.53
N TYR A 224 12.93 -15.07 8.71
CA TYR A 224 13.05 -14.35 9.99
C TYR A 224 12.26 -15.05 11.10
N VAL A 225 11.02 -15.40 10.84
CA VAL A 225 10.16 -16.11 11.80
C VAL A 225 10.74 -17.47 12.19
N ILE A 226 11.33 -18.18 11.22
CA ILE A 226 12.00 -19.46 11.49
C ILE A 226 13.20 -19.25 12.43
N GLU A 227 14.04 -18.26 12.19
CA GLU A 227 15.21 -17.98 13.01
C GLU A 227 14.84 -17.46 14.40
N GLU A 228 13.84 -16.58 14.51
CA GLU A 228 13.31 -16.10 15.79
C GLU A 228 12.73 -17.24 16.64
N ASN A 229 11.99 -18.16 16.05
CA ASN A 229 11.46 -19.33 16.74
C ASN A 229 12.59 -20.26 17.22
N LYS A 230 13.67 -20.43 16.46
CA LYS A 230 14.84 -21.21 16.90
C LYS A 230 15.53 -20.54 18.10
N LEU A 231 15.73 -19.21 18.06
CA LEU A 231 16.32 -18.44 19.15
C LEU A 231 15.51 -18.61 20.43
N ASN A 232 14.18 -18.48 20.34
CA ASN A 232 13.29 -18.62 21.49
C ASN A 232 13.22 -20.06 22.01
N SER A 233 13.26 -21.07 21.14
CA SER A 233 13.26 -22.49 21.53
C SER A 233 14.52 -22.89 22.29
N GLN A 234 15.64 -22.20 22.11
CA GLN A 234 16.87 -22.41 22.87
C GLN A 234 16.81 -21.76 24.26
N ASN A 235 16.00 -20.70 24.39
CA ASN A 235 15.82 -19.98 25.67
C ASN A 235 14.73 -20.60 26.54
N ASP A 236 13.73 -21.28 25.94
CA ASP A 236 12.60 -21.94 26.61
C ASP A 236 12.57 -23.44 26.33
N ALA A 237 12.74 -24.27 27.39
CA ALA A 237 12.67 -25.73 27.31
C ALA A 237 11.24 -26.29 27.01
N LYS A 238 10.32 -25.47 26.53
CA LYS A 238 8.96 -25.88 26.16
C LYS A 238 8.62 -25.35 24.76
N GLY A 239 8.97 -26.18 23.76
CA GLY A 239 8.60 -25.93 22.37
C GLY A 239 7.09 -25.89 22.15
N ALA A 240 6.52 -24.72 22.05
CA ALA A 240 5.22 -24.50 21.43
C ALA A 240 5.48 -24.08 19.97
N SER A 241 5.11 -24.92 19.02
CA SER A 241 5.03 -24.56 17.62
C SER A 241 3.99 -23.45 17.48
N VAL A 242 4.44 -22.21 17.37
CA VAL A 242 3.57 -21.06 17.17
C VAL A 242 3.28 -20.98 15.67
N LYS A 243 2.02 -21.16 15.28
CA LYS A 243 1.56 -20.70 13.96
C LYS A 243 1.67 -19.17 13.99
N VAL A 244 2.68 -18.64 13.32
CA VAL A 244 2.86 -17.20 13.19
C VAL A 244 1.89 -16.72 12.11
N PRO A 245 1.15 -15.63 12.33
CA PRO A 245 0.45 -14.97 11.24
C PRO A 245 1.47 -14.59 10.17
N GLN A 246 1.28 -15.04 8.97
CA GLN A 246 2.12 -14.66 7.83
C GLN A 246 1.76 -13.21 7.48
N THR A 247 2.66 -12.28 7.74
CA THR A 247 2.42 -10.87 7.46
C THR A 247 3.65 -10.25 6.85
N LYS A 248 3.59 -9.98 5.54
CA LYS A 248 4.54 -9.04 4.91
C LYS A 248 4.21 -8.77 3.48
N PHE A 249 4.40 -7.51 3.06
CA PHE A 249 3.91 -7.05 1.79
C PHE A 249 2.57 -6.33 2.00
N PHE A 250 1.94 -5.94 0.98
CA PHE A 250 0.52 -5.60 1.01
C PHE A 250 -0.27 -6.67 0.27
N GLY A 251 -1.28 -7.23 0.95
CA GLY A 251 -2.22 -8.15 0.36
C GLY A 251 -1.80 -9.62 0.44
N GLU A 252 -2.77 -10.45 0.80
CA GLU A 252 -2.67 -11.90 0.79
C GLU A 252 -3.81 -12.47 -0.03
N ASP A 253 -3.47 -13.50 -0.82
CA ASP A 253 -4.42 -14.31 -1.56
C ASP A 253 -3.99 -15.78 -1.46
N SER A 254 -4.69 -16.51 -0.58
CA SER A 254 -4.48 -17.96 -0.42
C SER A 254 -3.02 -18.34 -0.14
N GLY A 255 -2.31 -17.52 0.65
CA GLY A 255 -0.91 -17.71 1.02
C GLY A 255 0.11 -17.19 -0.01
N ALA A 256 -0.34 -16.56 -1.09
CA ALA A 256 0.49 -15.76 -1.97
C ALA A 256 0.40 -14.27 -1.60
N PHE A 257 1.40 -13.49 -1.98
CA PHE A 257 1.58 -12.13 -1.50
C PHE A 257 2.07 -11.20 -2.61
N MET A 258 1.75 -9.89 -2.51
CA MET A 258 2.22 -8.87 -3.46
C MET A 258 3.30 -8.00 -2.81
N GLU A 259 4.48 -7.99 -3.39
CA GLU A 259 5.56 -7.11 -2.95
C GLU A 259 5.22 -5.63 -3.22
N VAL A 260 5.61 -4.72 -2.31
CA VAL A 260 5.28 -3.29 -2.41
C VAL A 260 5.68 -2.63 -3.72
N PRO A 261 6.84 -2.94 -4.34
CA PRO A 261 7.17 -2.40 -5.67
C PRO A 261 6.19 -2.83 -6.77
N GLN A 262 5.67 -4.06 -6.70
CA GLN A 262 4.65 -4.56 -7.64
C GLN A 262 3.30 -3.87 -7.41
N LEU A 263 2.93 -3.67 -6.14
CA LEU A 263 1.76 -2.88 -5.75
C LEU A 263 1.85 -1.46 -6.33
N ALA A 264 2.97 -0.78 -6.13
CA ALA A 264 3.18 0.57 -6.65
C ALA A 264 3.04 0.62 -8.18
N GLN A 265 3.54 -0.40 -8.88
CA GLN A 265 3.39 -0.52 -10.33
C GLN A 265 1.92 -0.69 -10.75
N ALA A 266 1.17 -1.58 -10.09
CA ALA A 266 -0.23 -1.84 -10.38
C ALA A 266 -1.10 -0.58 -10.16
N LEU A 267 -0.90 0.11 -9.02
CA LEU A 267 -1.64 1.31 -8.68
C LEU A 267 -1.39 2.46 -9.67
N LYS A 268 -0.13 2.65 -10.08
CA LYS A 268 0.24 3.65 -11.12
C LYS A 268 -0.36 3.30 -12.48
N ALA A 269 -0.33 2.03 -12.87
CA ALA A 269 -0.89 1.58 -14.14
C ALA A 269 -2.41 1.78 -14.23
N ALA A 270 -3.11 1.65 -13.10
CA ALA A 270 -4.55 1.90 -13.01
C ALA A 270 -4.93 3.39 -13.10
N GLY A 271 -3.99 4.31 -12.88
CA GLY A 271 -4.15 5.75 -13.04
C GLY A 271 -3.77 6.57 -11.80
N GLN A 272 -4.13 7.86 -11.80
CA GLN A 272 -3.82 8.77 -10.69
C GLN A 272 -4.84 8.66 -9.57
N TRP A 273 -4.36 8.68 -8.34
CA TRP A 273 -5.15 8.68 -7.11
C TRP A 273 -4.92 9.98 -6.34
N GLN A 274 -5.97 10.54 -5.75
CA GLN A 274 -5.85 11.69 -4.84
C GLN A 274 -5.26 11.27 -3.50
N TYR A 275 -5.56 10.05 -3.09
CA TYR A 275 -5.03 9.45 -1.87
C TYR A 275 -5.15 7.92 -1.93
N VAL A 276 -4.34 7.27 -1.11
CA VAL A 276 -4.48 5.85 -0.77
C VAL A 276 -4.55 5.70 0.75
N ILE A 277 -5.52 4.95 1.24
CA ILE A 277 -5.64 4.55 2.65
C ILE A 277 -5.35 3.06 2.75
N PHE A 278 -4.37 2.69 3.53
CA PHE A 278 -4.09 1.29 3.84
C PHE A 278 -4.77 0.88 5.15
N ASP A 279 -5.86 0.13 5.02
CA ASP A 279 -6.46 -0.61 6.13
C ASP A 279 -5.72 -1.95 6.27
N ALA A 280 -4.45 -1.83 6.68
CA ALA A 280 -3.46 -2.90 6.73
C ALA A 280 -2.30 -2.53 7.67
N CYS A 281 -1.65 -3.55 8.24
CA CYS A 281 -0.55 -3.39 9.20
C CYS A 281 0.72 -2.86 8.55
N PHE A 282 1.54 -2.10 9.29
CA PHE A 282 2.93 -1.71 8.99
C PHE A 282 3.17 -0.94 7.69
N MET A 283 2.13 -0.43 7.02
CA MET A 283 2.28 0.25 5.74
C MET A 283 2.88 1.66 5.85
N SER A 284 3.16 2.16 7.07
CA SER A 284 3.81 3.45 7.29
C SER A 284 5.32 3.34 7.49
N SER A 285 5.98 2.31 6.93
CA SER A 285 7.45 2.26 6.86
C SER A 285 7.98 3.16 5.75
N VAL A 286 9.09 3.87 5.99
CA VAL A 286 9.66 4.80 4.99
C VAL A 286 10.04 4.08 3.71
N GLU A 287 10.46 2.83 3.80
CA GLU A 287 10.83 1.99 2.66
C GLU A 287 9.62 1.73 1.76
N ALA A 288 8.50 1.28 2.34
CA ALA A 288 7.27 1.01 1.58
C ALA A 288 6.68 2.32 1.01
N LEU A 289 6.63 3.38 1.81
CA LEU A 289 6.13 4.68 1.37
C LEU A 289 7.00 5.30 0.27
N TYR A 290 8.32 5.05 0.30
CA TYR A 290 9.21 5.56 -0.74
C TYR A 290 8.95 4.91 -2.09
N ASP A 291 8.64 3.61 -2.12
CA ASP A 291 8.21 2.92 -3.35
C ASP A 291 6.84 3.43 -3.83
N LEU A 292 5.94 3.74 -2.91
CA LEU A 292 4.59 4.24 -3.17
C LEU A 292 4.51 5.75 -3.44
N ARG A 293 5.61 6.53 -3.27
CA ARG A 293 5.61 8.00 -3.28
C ARG A 293 5.06 8.68 -4.54
N SER A 294 5.01 7.96 -5.64
CA SER A 294 4.49 8.48 -6.91
C SER A 294 3.11 7.92 -7.28
N VAL A 295 2.46 7.19 -6.37
CA VAL A 295 1.13 6.61 -6.57
C VAL A 295 0.04 7.64 -6.28
N ALA A 296 0.17 8.37 -5.17
CA ALA A 296 -0.77 9.39 -4.74
C ALA A 296 -0.03 10.47 -3.94
N PRO A 297 -0.50 11.74 -3.92
CA PRO A 297 0.09 12.81 -3.10
C PRO A 297 -0.09 12.59 -1.60
N TYR A 298 -1.08 11.81 -1.19
CA TYR A 298 -1.35 11.52 0.22
C TYR A 298 -1.54 10.03 0.45
N ILE A 299 -0.92 9.53 1.53
CA ILE A 299 -1.13 8.14 2.00
C ILE A 299 -1.52 8.21 3.48
N VAL A 300 -2.56 7.45 3.85
CA VAL A 300 -2.89 7.15 5.25
C VAL A 300 -2.49 5.71 5.52
N ALA A 301 -1.68 5.51 6.55
CA ALA A 301 -1.17 4.19 6.91
C ALA A 301 -0.85 4.09 8.40
N SER A 302 -0.64 2.89 8.90
CA SER A 302 -0.26 2.62 10.28
C SER A 302 1.21 2.20 10.37
N PRO A 303 2.00 2.74 11.33
CA PRO A 303 3.34 2.24 11.64
C PRO A 303 3.33 0.88 12.35
N ALA A 304 2.19 0.47 12.92
CA ALA A 304 2.01 -0.79 13.65
C ALA A 304 0.89 -1.64 13.07
N GLU A 305 0.49 -2.68 13.81
CA GLU A 305 -0.66 -3.51 13.45
C GLU A 305 -1.97 -2.72 13.50
N VAL A 306 -2.83 -2.95 12.52
CA VAL A 306 -4.22 -2.48 12.47
C VAL A 306 -5.12 -3.55 13.05
N MET A 307 -6.01 -3.16 13.98
CA MET A 307 -6.97 -4.08 14.57
C MET A 307 -7.93 -4.62 13.50
N GLY A 308 -8.34 -5.89 13.63
CA GLY A 308 -9.16 -6.57 12.62
C GLY A 308 -10.46 -5.85 12.23
N GLY A 309 -11.02 -5.01 13.11
CA GLY A 309 -12.17 -4.16 12.79
C GLY A 309 -11.90 -3.07 11.75
N GLY A 310 -10.63 -2.76 11.47
CA GLY A 310 -10.20 -1.80 10.45
C GLY A 310 -10.58 -0.36 10.74
N PHE A 311 -10.66 0.44 9.71
CA PHE A 311 -11.08 1.84 9.79
C PHE A 311 -12.59 1.99 10.07
N PRO A 312 -13.05 3.11 10.66
CA PRO A 312 -14.46 3.35 10.97
C PRO A 312 -15.24 3.74 9.70
N TYR A 313 -15.52 2.80 8.82
CA TYR A 313 -16.10 3.02 7.48
C TYR A 313 -17.40 3.84 7.49
N SER A 314 -18.27 3.69 8.53
CA SER A 314 -19.48 4.49 8.66
C SER A 314 -19.21 6.00 8.78
N THR A 315 -18.06 6.38 9.37
CA THR A 315 -17.63 7.78 9.52
C THR A 315 -16.69 8.19 8.40
N MET A 316 -15.78 7.29 7.99
CA MET A 316 -14.77 7.56 6.98
C MET A 316 -15.38 7.88 5.60
N VAL A 317 -16.38 7.11 5.15
CA VAL A 317 -16.99 7.30 3.81
C VAL A 317 -17.62 8.70 3.65
N PRO A 318 -18.41 9.21 4.61
CA PRO A 318 -18.90 10.59 4.55
C PRO A 318 -17.80 11.65 4.56
N LEU A 319 -16.70 11.43 5.27
CA LEU A 319 -15.57 12.37 5.28
C LEU A 319 -14.87 12.42 3.92
N LEU A 320 -14.62 11.28 3.30
CA LEU A 320 -13.90 11.17 2.03
C LEU A 320 -14.70 11.71 0.84
N LEU A 321 -16.02 11.56 0.85
CA LEU A 321 -16.94 12.04 -0.20
C LEU A 321 -17.62 13.35 0.17
N GLY A 322 -17.25 13.97 1.28
CA GLY A 322 -17.76 15.24 1.77
C GLY A 322 -17.24 16.45 0.99
N LYS A 323 -17.44 17.65 1.57
CA LYS A 323 -17.08 18.92 0.92
C LYS A 323 -15.66 19.38 1.20
N ASP A 324 -15.00 18.82 2.21
CA ASP A 324 -13.66 19.23 2.60
C ASP A 324 -12.63 18.91 1.51
N ASN A 325 -11.53 19.66 1.47
CA ASN A 325 -10.41 19.31 0.62
C ASN A 325 -9.72 18.01 1.10
N THR A 326 -8.99 17.36 0.20
CA THR A 326 -8.42 16.05 0.45
C THR A 326 -7.56 15.96 1.73
N PRO A 327 -6.58 16.85 2.01
CA PRO A 327 -5.78 16.75 3.24
C PRO A 327 -6.64 16.84 4.51
N THR A 328 -7.59 17.77 4.57
CA THR A 328 -8.49 17.95 5.72
C THR A 328 -9.41 16.74 5.91
N SER A 329 -9.98 16.21 4.83
CA SER A 329 -10.77 14.98 4.88
C SER A 329 -9.99 13.79 5.44
N LEU A 330 -8.73 13.61 5.00
CA LEU A 330 -7.87 12.53 5.45
C LEU A 330 -7.44 12.71 6.91
N GLU A 331 -7.13 13.93 7.35
CA GLU A 331 -6.85 14.21 8.76
C GLU A 331 -8.07 13.87 9.64
N ASN A 332 -9.28 14.23 9.22
CA ASN A 332 -10.50 13.88 9.91
C ASN A 332 -10.75 12.37 9.93
N VAL A 333 -10.37 11.63 8.89
CA VAL A 333 -10.37 10.15 8.88
C VAL A 333 -9.41 9.60 9.92
N CYS A 334 -8.18 10.11 9.99
CA CYS A 334 -7.19 9.69 11.00
C CYS A 334 -7.70 9.94 12.43
N ARG A 335 -8.30 11.12 12.69
CA ARG A 335 -8.91 11.45 13.98
C ARG A 335 -10.06 10.51 14.34
N ALA A 336 -10.96 10.22 13.40
CA ALA A 336 -12.04 9.27 13.60
C ALA A 336 -11.53 7.85 13.88
N TYR A 337 -10.44 7.45 13.23
CA TYR A 337 -9.81 6.16 13.46
C TYR A 337 -9.25 6.04 14.88
N ILE A 338 -8.43 7.00 15.32
CA ILE A 338 -7.84 6.96 16.66
C ILE A 338 -8.92 7.06 17.75
N ASP A 339 -9.96 7.87 17.55
CA ASP A 339 -11.09 7.97 18.48
C ASP A 339 -11.84 6.65 18.62
N SER A 340 -11.97 5.88 17.54
CA SER A 340 -12.62 4.57 17.57
C SER A 340 -11.86 3.54 18.41
N TYR A 341 -10.55 3.72 18.56
CA TYR A 341 -9.65 2.81 19.27
C TYR A 341 -8.97 3.41 20.50
N LYS A 342 -9.36 4.59 20.97
CA LYS A 342 -8.71 5.31 22.07
C LYS A 342 -8.53 4.51 23.37
N ASN A 343 -9.37 3.49 23.60
CA ASN A 343 -9.31 2.61 24.78
C ASN A 343 -8.74 1.22 24.42
N SER A 344 -8.12 1.07 23.26
CA SER A 344 -7.62 -0.20 22.75
C SER A 344 -6.23 -0.02 22.13
N SER A 345 -6.09 -0.27 20.84
CA SER A 345 -4.81 -0.33 20.13
C SER A 345 -4.95 0.32 18.77
N ALA A 346 -4.24 1.43 18.54
CA ALA A 346 -4.18 2.05 17.25
C ALA A 346 -2.94 2.95 17.08
N THR A 347 -2.44 3.00 15.86
CA THR A 347 -1.50 3.99 15.35
C THR A 347 -1.93 4.40 13.95
N VAL A 348 -1.77 5.66 13.58
CA VAL A 348 -2.13 6.15 12.25
C VAL A 348 -1.29 7.38 11.89
N ALA A 349 -0.92 7.50 10.63
CA ALA A 349 -0.27 8.68 10.10
C ALA A 349 -0.86 9.08 8.74
N LEU A 350 -0.89 10.39 8.47
CA LEU A 350 -1.17 11.00 7.17
C LEU A 350 0.12 11.53 6.59
N ILE A 351 0.53 10.97 5.47
CA ILE A 351 1.81 11.25 4.83
C ILE A 351 1.60 12.03 3.54
N GLN A 352 2.36 13.10 3.35
CA GLN A 352 2.51 13.83 2.10
C GLN A 352 3.70 13.24 1.34
N THR A 353 3.43 12.49 0.28
CA THR A 353 4.41 11.61 -0.35
C THR A 353 5.47 12.32 -1.18
N ASP A 354 5.19 13.51 -1.71
CA ASP A 354 6.15 14.33 -2.46
C ASP A 354 7.31 14.85 -1.60
N ARG A 355 7.20 14.78 -0.25
CA ARG A 355 8.23 15.16 0.71
C ARG A 355 9.24 14.03 0.99
N LEU A 356 8.94 12.81 0.63
CA LEU A 356 9.78 11.65 0.95
C LEU A 356 11.15 11.68 0.28
N GLN A 357 11.27 12.29 -0.92
CA GLN A 357 12.57 12.47 -1.55
C GLN A 357 13.47 13.42 -0.73
N ALA A 358 12.93 14.52 -0.26
CA ALA A 358 13.68 15.46 0.58
C ALA A 358 14.12 14.83 1.92
N LEU A 359 13.30 13.96 2.49
CA LEU A 359 13.68 13.14 3.66
C LEU A 359 14.83 12.18 3.31
N ALA A 360 14.79 11.49 2.18
CA ALA A 360 15.88 10.62 1.75
C ALA A 360 17.19 11.41 1.57
N ASP A 361 17.13 12.57 0.93
CA ASP A 361 18.30 13.42 0.68
C ASP A 361 18.96 13.94 1.97
N ILE A 362 18.20 14.30 3.00
CA ILE A 362 18.75 14.73 4.28
C ILE A 362 19.31 13.57 5.10
N VAL A 363 18.64 12.40 5.08
CA VAL A 363 19.12 11.18 5.75
C VAL A 363 20.42 10.70 5.11
N LYS A 364 20.55 10.78 3.79
CA LYS A 364 21.81 10.49 3.08
C LYS A 364 22.96 11.38 3.57
N GLN A 365 22.70 12.69 3.77
CA GLN A 365 23.72 13.61 4.28
C GLN A 365 24.13 13.27 5.71
N ILE A 366 23.17 12.93 6.58
CA ILE A 366 23.43 12.48 7.95
C ILE A 366 24.24 11.16 7.93
N ASN A 367 23.87 10.25 7.03
CA ASN A 367 24.52 8.93 6.90
C ASN A 367 25.96 9.01 6.32
N ALA A 368 26.39 10.17 5.83
CA ALA A 368 27.78 10.36 5.42
C ALA A 368 28.76 10.42 6.61
N ASN A 369 28.29 10.78 7.82
CA ASN A 369 29.07 10.75 9.07
C ASN A 369 28.21 10.21 10.22
N PRO A 370 27.87 8.90 10.24
CA PRO A 370 26.91 8.34 11.18
C PRO A 370 27.53 8.13 12.56
N ALA A 371 26.72 8.30 13.60
CA ALA A 371 27.02 7.78 14.93
C ALA A 371 26.59 6.31 15.04
N THR A 372 27.18 5.60 16.02
CA THR A 372 26.77 4.24 16.35
C THR A 372 25.36 4.26 16.96
N VAL A 373 24.46 3.48 16.41
CA VAL A 373 23.09 3.34 16.89
C VAL A 373 22.94 2.08 17.74
N ASP A 374 22.38 2.23 18.94
CA ASP A 374 21.95 1.12 19.79
C ASP A 374 20.46 0.86 19.57
N ALA A 375 20.13 -0.12 18.74
CA ALA A 375 18.75 -0.47 18.40
C ALA A 375 17.87 -0.81 19.62
N ASN A 376 18.48 -1.33 20.71
CA ASN A 376 17.72 -1.67 21.92
C ASN A 376 17.17 -0.44 22.68
N LYS A 377 17.59 0.77 22.30
CA LYS A 377 17.10 2.04 22.88
C LYS A 377 16.03 2.71 22.02
N LEU A 378 15.72 2.14 20.89
CA LEU A 378 14.73 2.68 19.96
C LEU A 378 13.35 2.06 20.23
N GLN A 379 12.32 2.84 19.96
CA GLN A 379 10.93 2.36 20.00
C GLN A 379 10.71 1.34 18.87
N GLY A 380 10.33 0.11 19.22
CA GLY A 380 9.79 -0.89 18.29
C GLY A 380 8.26 -0.86 18.26
N PHE A 381 7.67 -1.33 17.16
CA PHE A 381 6.22 -1.29 16.94
C PHE A 381 5.57 -2.67 16.84
N GLU A 382 6.26 -3.73 17.20
CA GLU A 382 5.78 -5.11 17.17
C GLU A 382 6.48 -5.98 18.22
N GLY A 383 6.03 -7.22 18.35
CA GLY A 383 6.56 -8.18 19.33
C GLY A 383 7.74 -9.03 18.84
N PHE A 384 8.35 -8.73 17.72
CA PHE A 384 9.56 -9.43 17.24
C PHE A 384 10.80 -9.12 18.06
N HIS A 385 11.76 -10.03 18.08
CA HIS A 385 13.02 -9.83 18.74
C HIS A 385 14.18 -10.45 17.94
N PRO A 386 15.05 -9.63 17.29
CA PRO A 386 15.06 -8.16 17.25
C PRO A 386 13.85 -7.56 16.54
N HIS A 387 13.55 -6.28 16.79
CA HIS A 387 12.48 -5.59 16.06
C HIS A 387 12.79 -5.42 14.57
N LEU A 388 11.73 -5.37 13.75
CA LEU A 388 11.79 -5.08 12.31
C LEU A 388 11.39 -3.65 11.97
N TYR A 389 10.56 -3.02 12.84
CA TYR A 389 9.98 -1.69 12.62
C TYR A 389 10.30 -0.80 13.80
N PHE A 390 11.18 0.17 13.59
CA PHE A 390 11.63 1.14 14.60
C PHE A 390 11.12 2.53 14.28
N ASP A 391 10.95 3.38 15.31
CA ASP A 391 10.61 4.79 15.12
C ASP A 391 11.68 5.50 14.29
N PHE A 392 11.24 6.07 13.18
CA PHE A 392 12.14 6.68 12.20
C PHE A 392 12.84 7.93 12.74
N GLU A 393 12.13 8.78 13.50
CA GLU A 393 12.75 9.99 14.07
C GLU A 393 13.81 9.63 15.11
N GLN A 394 13.54 8.66 15.99
CA GLN A 394 14.51 8.20 16.96
C GLN A 394 15.76 7.62 16.29
N TYR A 395 15.56 6.80 15.25
CA TYR A 395 16.68 6.23 14.49
C TYR A 395 17.56 7.31 13.88
N VAL A 396 16.97 8.28 13.15
CA VAL A 396 17.74 9.35 12.49
C VAL A 396 18.42 10.28 13.52
N LYS A 397 17.77 10.55 14.65
CA LYS A 397 18.40 11.29 15.77
C LYS A 397 19.62 10.56 16.34
N ALA A 398 19.51 9.25 16.53
CA ALA A 398 20.62 8.44 17.01
C ALA A 398 21.76 8.35 15.98
N LEU A 399 21.42 8.14 14.70
CA LEU A 399 22.37 8.11 13.59
C LEU A 399 23.13 9.43 13.44
N GLY A 400 22.46 10.56 13.65
CA GLY A 400 23.01 11.90 13.54
C GLY A 400 23.55 12.50 14.85
N ALA A 401 23.82 11.71 15.89
CA ALA A 401 24.22 12.18 17.22
C ALA A 401 25.61 12.86 17.27
N ASN A 402 26.37 12.88 16.18
CA ASN A 402 27.63 13.61 16.06
C ASN A 402 27.40 15.12 16.01
N SER A 403 28.29 15.90 16.61
CA SER A 403 28.19 17.39 16.65
C SER A 403 28.04 18.03 15.26
N ASP A 404 28.71 17.45 14.25
CA ASP A 404 28.74 17.94 12.88
C ASP A 404 27.35 17.82 12.19
N ASN A 405 26.50 16.93 12.66
CA ASN A 405 25.17 16.70 12.12
C ASN A 405 24.06 17.57 12.75
N ALA A 406 24.38 18.44 13.73
CA ALA A 406 23.35 19.20 14.45
C ALA A 406 22.42 20.04 13.54
N SER A 407 23.00 20.71 12.53
CA SER A 407 22.21 21.47 11.55
C SER A 407 21.38 20.58 10.61
N LEU A 408 21.91 19.41 10.25
CA LEU A 408 21.21 18.43 9.43
C LEU A 408 20.02 17.81 10.19
N LEU A 409 20.19 17.52 11.49
CA LEU A 409 19.10 17.06 12.34
C LEU A 409 17.98 18.09 12.51
N ALA A 410 18.34 19.39 12.64
CA ALA A 410 17.33 20.44 12.68
C ALA A 410 16.53 20.51 11.36
N LYS A 411 17.21 20.44 10.22
CA LYS A 411 16.57 20.38 8.90
C LYS A 411 15.74 19.12 8.72
N PHE A 412 16.23 17.96 9.17
CA PHE A 412 15.48 16.70 9.13
C PHE A 412 14.15 16.82 9.87
N ARG A 413 14.12 17.39 11.07
CA ARG A 413 12.87 17.59 11.83
C ARG A 413 11.85 18.46 11.09
N THR A 414 12.32 19.53 10.42
CA THR A 414 11.45 20.36 9.60
C THR A 414 10.85 19.56 8.46
N LEU A 415 11.68 18.81 7.70
CA LEU A 415 11.23 18.00 6.58
C LEU A 415 10.32 16.84 7.02
N LEU A 416 10.57 16.25 8.19
CA LEU A 416 9.69 15.23 8.77
C LEU A 416 8.30 15.81 9.06
N GLY A 417 8.22 17.00 9.67
CA GLY A 417 6.95 17.70 9.91
C GLY A 417 6.22 18.13 8.64
N GLU A 418 6.95 18.34 7.52
CA GLU A 418 6.32 18.56 6.21
C GLU A 418 5.82 17.26 5.56
N ALA A 419 6.46 16.12 5.84
CA ALA A 419 6.08 14.82 5.29
C ALA A 419 4.95 14.16 6.07
N VAL A 420 4.95 14.27 7.41
CA VAL A 420 3.92 13.70 8.28
C VAL A 420 2.99 14.82 8.72
N LEU A 421 1.86 14.95 8.02
CA LEU A 421 0.86 16.01 8.27
C LEU A 421 0.03 15.77 9.53
N PHE A 422 -0.12 14.52 9.90
CA PHE A 422 -0.83 14.09 11.10
C PHE A 422 -0.27 12.74 11.56
N GLU A 423 -0.11 12.59 12.86
CA GLU A 423 0.11 11.30 13.50
C GLU A 423 -0.71 11.22 14.80
N ALA A 424 -1.13 10.03 15.16
CA ALA A 424 -1.73 9.75 16.45
C ALA A 424 -1.58 8.28 16.81
N HIS A 425 -1.47 8.01 18.10
CA HIS A 425 -1.35 6.66 18.64
C HIS A 425 -1.99 6.52 20.02
N THR A 426 -2.34 5.30 20.39
CA THR A 426 -2.67 4.95 21.78
C THR A 426 -1.38 4.76 22.57
N SER A 427 -1.44 4.87 23.91
CA SER A 427 -0.26 4.70 24.78
C SER A 427 0.40 3.32 24.69
N SER A 428 -0.33 2.35 24.12
CA SER A 428 0.17 1.00 23.85
C SER A 428 -0.60 0.40 22.69
N ILE A 429 0.02 -0.57 22.02
CA ILE A 429 -0.60 -1.35 20.94
C ILE A 429 -0.61 -2.83 21.33
N GLN A 430 -1.54 -3.58 20.74
CA GLN A 430 -1.54 -5.04 20.79
C GLN A 430 -0.78 -5.56 19.58
N SER A 431 0.22 -6.41 19.81
CA SER A 431 0.93 -7.10 18.75
C SER A 431 0.57 -8.58 18.74
N GLY A 432 0.14 -9.08 17.59
CA GLY A 432 0.01 -10.49 17.27
C GLY A 432 1.27 -11.07 16.62
N ALA A 433 2.17 -10.22 16.19
CA ALA A 433 3.42 -10.57 15.53
C ALA A 433 4.55 -10.86 16.52
N GLY A 434 5.46 -11.75 16.13
CA GLY A 434 6.65 -12.08 16.89
C GLY A 434 6.43 -12.99 18.08
N SER A 435 7.50 -13.22 18.82
CA SER A 435 7.51 -14.10 19.99
C SER A 435 6.94 -13.43 21.25
N ASN A 436 7.05 -12.11 21.35
CA ASN A 436 6.54 -11.31 22.46
C ASN A 436 5.13 -10.78 22.15
N LYS A 437 4.21 -11.68 21.77
CA LYS A 437 2.81 -11.33 21.57
C LYS A 437 2.22 -10.67 22.80
N GLY A 438 1.48 -9.59 22.58
CA GLY A 438 0.81 -8.87 23.66
C GLY A 438 0.92 -7.36 23.54
N THR A 439 1.00 -6.68 24.67
CA THR A 439 1.00 -5.22 24.71
C THR A 439 2.41 -4.65 24.53
N VAL A 440 2.58 -3.82 23.53
CA VAL A 440 3.79 -3.02 23.31
C VAL A 440 3.49 -1.58 23.71
N LYS A 441 4.25 -1.04 24.67
CA LYS A 441 4.13 0.37 25.08
C LYS A 441 4.69 1.29 24.00
N ILE A 442 3.98 2.37 23.69
CA ILE A 442 4.43 3.38 22.74
C ILE A 442 4.75 4.66 23.51
N ASP A 443 6.03 4.95 23.65
CA ASP A 443 6.55 6.17 24.26
C ASP A 443 6.93 7.22 23.22
N ASN A 444 7.19 6.79 21.99
CA ASN A 444 7.56 7.66 20.85
C ASN A 444 6.92 7.12 19.57
N CYS A 445 6.34 8.02 18.79
CA CYS A 445 5.79 7.72 17.48
C CYS A 445 5.85 8.97 16.61
N CYS A 446 6.68 8.94 15.57
CA CYS A 446 6.71 10.02 14.59
C CYS A 446 5.77 9.78 13.39
N GLY A 447 4.98 8.70 13.44
CA GLY A 447 4.10 8.29 12.34
C GLY A 447 4.77 7.46 11.25
N LEU A 448 6.10 7.35 11.26
CA LEU A 448 6.89 6.55 10.31
C LEU A 448 7.76 5.53 11.05
N THR A 449 7.91 4.35 10.44
CA THR A 449 8.90 3.36 10.88
C THR A 449 10.00 3.19 9.84
N CYS A 450 11.09 2.58 10.25
CA CYS A 450 12.20 2.20 9.38
C CYS A 450 12.90 0.93 9.86
N HIS A 451 13.72 0.36 8.97
CA HIS A 451 14.68 -0.67 9.35
C HIS A 451 15.89 -0.06 10.09
N VAL A 452 16.37 -0.79 11.09
CA VAL A 452 17.65 -0.54 11.76
C VAL A 452 18.44 -1.84 11.76
N PRO A 453 19.73 -1.85 11.37
CA PRO A 453 20.56 -3.04 11.46
C PRO A 453 20.53 -3.63 12.86
N ALA A 454 20.06 -4.86 12.99
CA ALA A 454 19.93 -5.51 14.27
C ALA A 454 21.27 -5.98 14.80
N PRO A 455 21.51 -5.99 16.12
CA PRO A 455 22.68 -6.61 16.70
C PRO A 455 22.67 -8.12 16.44
N THR A 456 23.86 -8.71 16.32
CA THR A 456 23.99 -10.17 16.25
C THR A 456 23.66 -10.77 17.62
N PHE A 457 22.69 -11.68 17.66
CA PHE A 457 22.37 -12.47 18.84
C PHE A 457 23.27 -13.72 18.91
N THR A 458 23.61 -14.15 20.11
CA THR A 458 24.50 -15.30 20.30
C THR A 458 23.99 -16.53 19.55
N GLY A 459 24.74 -16.97 18.53
CA GLY A 459 24.42 -18.15 17.71
C GLY A 459 23.40 -17.91 16.59
N PHE A 460 22.92 -16.68 16.40
CA PHE A 460 21.99 -16.31 15.34
C PHE A 460 22.42 -15.03 14.63
N SER A 461 22.27 -14.99 13.32
CA SER A 461 22.46 -13.79 12.52
C SER A 461 21.18 -13.45 11.79
N PHE A 462 20.83 -12.17 11.82
CA PHE A 462 19.70 -11.58 11.08
C PHE A 462 20.18 -10.70 9.93
N ASP A 463 21.44 -10.90 9.49
CA ASP A 463 22.06 -10.09 8.43
C ASP A 463 21.27 -10.16 7.12
N PHE A 464 20.59 -11.27 6.84
CA PHE A 464 19.72 -11.43 5.66
C PHE A 464 18.58 -10.41 5.61
N VAL A 465 18.07 -9.94 6.76
CA VAL A 465 17.08 -8.86 6.83
C VAL A 465 17.69 -7.55 6.34
N HIS A 466 18.91 -7.25 6.79
CA HIS A 466 19.63 -6.06 6.33
C HIS A 466 20.01 -6.16 4.85
N GLU A 467 20.40 -7.36 4.37
CA GLU A 467 20.66 -7.60 2.95
C GLU A 467 19.40 -7.39 2.08
N ALA A 468 18.23 -7.79 2.58
CA ALA A 468 16.97 -7.50 1.92
C ALA A 468 16.66 -6.00 1.92
N TRP A 469 16.88 -5.30 3.03
CA TRP A 469 16.71 -3.86 3.13
C TRP A 469 17.59 -3.09 2.13
N LEU A 470 18.84 -3.48 1.95
CA LEU A 470 19.77 -2.86 0.99
C LEU A 470 19.27 -2.92 -0.47
N LYS A 471 18.33 -3.81 -0.78
CA LYS A 471 17.70 -3.91 -2.10
C LYS A 471 16.55 -2.92 -2.31
N THR A 472 16.01 -2.32 -1.25
CA THR A 472 14.94 -1.34 -1.33
C THR A 472 15.38 -0.05 -2.02
N ASP A 473 14.46 0.67 -2.64
CA ASP A 473 14.79 1.95 -3.27
C ASP A 473 15.11 3.03 -2.23
N TRP A 474 14.51 2.95 -1.03
CA TRP A 474 14.87 3.80 0.10
C TRP A 474 16.33 3.62 0.50
N ALA A 475 16.77 2.38 0.76
CA ALA A 475 18.16 2.11 1.14
C ALA A 475 19.15 2.63 0.11
N LYS A 476 18.89 2.40 -1.19
CA LYS A 476 19.70 2.95 -2.29
C LYS A 476 19.74 4.48 -2.27
N ALA A 477 18.63 5.13 -1.93
CA ALA A 477 18.56 6.59 -1.87
C ALA A 477 19.36 7.17 -0.70
N VAL A 478 19.40 6.50 0.45
CA VAL A 478 20.04 7.02 1.68
C VAL A 478 21.48 6.54 1.91
N THR A 479 21.95 5.49 1.22
CA THR A 479 23.29 4.91 1.40
C THR A 479 24.28 5.26 0.27
N LYS A 480 23.82 5.68 -0.88
CA LYS A 480 24.61 6.09 -2.05
C LYS A 480 24.56 7.61 -2.19
#